data_a08cd6ae9e70f02646991ff7b0b7fd00
#
_entry.id   a08cd6ae9e70f02646991ff7b0b7fd00
#
_cell.length_a   1.000
_cell.length_b   1.000
_cell.length_c   1.000
_cell.angle_alpha   90.00
_cell.angle_beta   90.00
_cell.angle_gamma   90.00
#
_symmetry.space_group_name_H-M   'P 1'
#
loop_
_entity.id
_entity.type
_entity.pdbx_description
1 polymer ?
#
loop_
_entity_poly.entity_id
_entity_poly.type
_entity_poly.pdbx_seq_one_letter_code
_entity_poly.pdbx_strand_id
1 'polypeptide(L)'
;LVITPANGLFHWFSQSKGGNNALDYLVKVEGMDFVSAVRLLSAMAPAPVSIQTAKASSPQRHTTRSFELPAADRNAEAATAYLMHRGISQKVLRYCVGSGILYQTTRGNYRNCVFVGKDENGVPRSAFQRGCQGSFRGDVAGSQKQYGFLIPAESETCDAVEIYEAPIDAMSGATLRQYKHDSPW
;
A
#
# COMPACT_ATOMS: atom_id res chain seq x y z
N LEU A 1 -32.82 0.72 -3.40
CA LEU A 1 -31.76 0.33 -4.32
C LEU A 1 -31.66 1.38 -5.43
N VAL A 2 -30.49 1.94 -5.64
CA VAL A 2 -30.18 2.85 -6.76
C VAL A 2 -29.15 2.14 -7.66
N ILE A 3 -29.38 2.18 -8.96
CA ILE A 3 -28.49 1.62 -9.97
C ILE A 3 -28.13 2.74 -10.95
N THR A 4 -26.86 2.88 -11.29
CA THR A 4 -26.37 3.81 -12.31
C THR A 4 -25.90 3.03 -13.52
N PRO A 5 -26.74 2.86 -14.56
CA PRO A 5 -26.45 1.97 -15.70
C PRO A 5 -25.18 2.35 -16.45
N ALA A 6 -24.84 3.64 -16.52
CA ALA A 6 -23.70 4.15 -17.28
C ALA A 6 -22.33 3.60 -16.82
N ASN A 7 -22.20 3.20 -15.56
CA ASN A 7 -20.95 2.72 -14.98
C ASN A 7 -21.10 1.43 -14.14
N GLY A 8 -22.30 0.82 -14.16
CA GLY A 8 -22.59 -0.43 -13.45
C GLY A 8 -22.59 -0.30 -11.92
N LEU A 9 -22.58 0.92 -11.38
CA LEU A 9 -22.62 1.14 -9.94
C LEU A 9 -24.04 0.86 -9.40
N PHE A 10 -24.11 0.22 -8.24
CA PHE A 10 -25.34 0.12 -7.46
C PHE A 10 -25.07 0.40 -5.98
N HIS A 11 -26.11 0.90 -5.30
CA HIS A 11 -26.09 1.08 -3.85
C HIS A 11 -27.48 0.82 -3.26
N TRP A 12 -27.53 -0.06 -2.25
CA TRP A 12 -28.75 -0.38 -1.50
C TRP A 12 -28.63 0.25 -0.11
N PHE A 13 -29.15 1.46 0.04
CA PHE A 13 -28.99 2.30 1.22
C PHE A 13 -29.48 1.64 2.51
N SER A 14 -30.65 0.97 2.51
CA SER A 14 -31.21 0.35 3.72
C SER A 14 -30.42 -0.88 4.20
N GLN A 15 -29.57 -1.47 3.35
CA GLN A 15 -28.76 -2.65 3.67
C GLN A 15 -27.26 -2.35 3.69
N SER A 16 -26.88 -1.09 3.43
CA SER A 16 -25.48 -0.66 3.29
C SER A 16 -24.65 -1.55 2.33
N LYS A 17 -25.32 -2.08 1.29
CA LYS A 17 -24.67 -2.92 0.28
C LYS A 17 -24.46 -2.14 -1.00
N GLY A 18 -23.30 -2.28 -1.61
CA GLY A 18 -23.00 -1.65 -2.89
C GLY A 18 -21.91 -2.37 -3.68
N GLY A 19 -21.79 -2.05 -4.95
CA GLY A 19 -20.81 -2.64 -5.85
C GLY A 19 -20.73 -1.87 -7.16
N ASN A 20 -19.80 -2.30 -8.01
CA ASN A 20 -19.49 -1.64 -9.27
C ASN A 20 -19.60 -2.57 -10.50
N ASN A 21 -20.17 -3.74 -10.34
CA ASN A 21 -20.35 -4.70 -11.42
C ASN A 21 -21.52 -5.67 -11.16
N ALA A 22 -21.95 -6.37 -12.19
CA ALA A 22 -23.05 -7.33 -12.13
C ALA A 22 -22.77 -8.52 -11.20
N LEU A 23 -21.50 -8.97 -11.07
CA LEU A 23 -21.13 -10.06 -10.20
C LEU A 23 -21.33 -9.67 -8.73
N ASP A 24 -20.88 -8.47 -8.34
CA ASP A 24 -21.13 -7.91 -7.01
C ASP A 24 -22.63 -7.82 -6.70
N TYR A 25 -23.45 -7.45 -7.69
CA TYR A 25 -24.89 -7.38 -7.51
C TYR A 25 -25.49 -8.76 -7.20
N LEU A 26 -25.16 -9.76 -8.03
CA LEU A 26 -25.67 -11.11 -7.84
C LEU A 26 -25.26 -11.71 -6.48
N VAL A 27 -24.04 -11.48 -6.06
CA VAL A 27 -23.54 -12.04 -4.79
C VAL A 27 -24.09 -11.26 -3.58
N LYS A 28 -24.06 -9.93 -3.61
CA LYS A 28 -24.37 -9.09 -2.44
C LYS A 28 -25.87 -8.78 -2.29
N VAL A 29 -26.59 -8.68 -3.39
CA VAL A 29 -28.02 -8.30 -3.39
C VAL A 29 -28.90 -9.55 -3.54
N GLU A 30 -28.64 -10.38 -4.56
CA GLU A 30 -29.41 -11.60 -4.83
C GLU A 30 -29.00 -12.77 -3.91
N GLY A 31 -27.87 -12.66 -3.19
CA GLY A 31 -27.41 -13.70 -2.28
C GLY A 31 -26.90 -14.95 -2.97
N MET A 32 -26.57 -14.86 -4.24
CA MET A 32 -26.08 -15.99 -5.04
C MET A 32 -24.63 -16.33 -4.63
N ASP A 33 -24.29 -17.63 -4.61
CA ASP A 33 -22.89 -18.01 -4.43
C ASP A 33 -22.04 -17.56 -5.63
N PHE A 34 -20.76 -17.28 -5.36
CA PHE A 34 -19.85 -16.70 -6.35
C PHE A 34 -19.76 -17.53 -7.64
N VAL A 35 -19.65 -18.86 -7.53
CA VAL A 35 -19.47 -19.76 -8.69
C VAL A 35 -20.71 -19.76 -9.56
N SER A 36 -21.89 -19.84 -8.95
CA SER A 36 -23.18 -19.78 -9.64
C SER A 36 -23.39 -18.43 -10.31
N ALA A 37 -23.02 -17.32 -9.67
CA ALA A 37 -23.10 -15.99 -10.25
C ALA A 37 -22.18 -15.85 -11.49
N VAL A 38 -20.96 -16.38 -11.42
CA VAL A 38 -20.04 -16.40 -12.56
C VAL A 38 -20.61 -17.24 -13.71
N ARG A 39 -21.15 -18.44 -13.42
CA ARG A 39 -21.74 -19.29 -14.44
C ARG A 39 -22.93 -18.61 -15.13
N LEU A 40 -23.81 -17.99 -14.37
CA LEU A 40 -24.96 -17.25 -14.89
C LEU A 40 -24.52 -16.13 -15.84
N LEU A 41 -23.58 -15.29 -15.41
CA LEU A 41 -23.06 -14.19 -16.21
C LEU A 41 -22.35 -14.69 -17.49
N SER A 42 -21.60 -15.79 -17.37
CA SER A 42 -20.94 -16.42 -18.52
C SER A 42 -21.94 -16.97 -19.54
N ALA A 43 -23.09 -17.51 -19.09
CA ALA A 43 -24.16 -17.99 -19.95
C ALA A 43 -24.97 -16.86 -20.63
N MET A 44 -25.06 -15.70 -19.97
CA MET A 44 -25.73 -14.50 -20.48
C MET A 44 -24.80 -13.63 -21.35
N ALA A 45 -23.49 -13.85 -21.29
CA ALA A 45 -22.58 -13.16 -22.18
C ALA A 45 -22.97 -13.49 -23.64
N PRO A 46 -23.20 -12.50 -24.52
CA PRO A 46 -23.38 -12.78 -25.93
C PRO A 46 -22.21 -13.63 -26.40
N ALA A 47 -22.50 -14.64 -27.25
CA ALA A 47 -21.47 -15.50 -27.83
C ALA A 47 -20.28 -14.63 -28.24
N PRO A 48 -19.04 -15.03 -27.96
CA PRO A 48 -17.89 -14.14 -28.10
C PRO A 48 -17.99 -13.52 -29.49
N VAL A 49 -18.46 -12.28 -29.55
CA VAL A 49 -18.18 -11.41 -30.69
C VAL A 49 -16.70 -11.59 -30.83
N SER A 50 -16.25 -12.17 -31.96
CA SER A 50 -14.84 -12.26 -32.27
C SER A 50 -14.29 -10.89 -31.90
N ILE A 51 -13.76 -10.77 -30.72
CA ILE A 51 -12.95 -9.63 -30.35
C ILE A 51 -11.87 -9.73 -31.39
N GLN A 52 -12.10 -9.07 -32.54
CA GLN A 52 -10.96 -8.66 -33.36
C GLN A 52 -10.03 -8.16 -32.32
N THR A 53 -9.04 -8.95 -32.03
CA THR A 53 -8.04 -8.69 -31.02
C THR A 53 -7.68 -7.24 -31.20
N ALA A 54 -8.44 -6.36 -30.48
CA ALA A 54 -7.98 -5.01 -30.27
C ALA A 54 -6.60 -5.33 -29.73
N LYS A 55 -5.68 -5.37 -30.69
CA LYS A 55 -4.27 -5.74 -30.73
C LYS A 55 -3.87 -6.04 -29.34
N ALA A 56 -3.94 -7.31 -28.94
CA ALA A 56 -3.84 -7.73 -27.55
C ALA A 56 -2.75 -6.84 -27.03
N SER A 57 -3.09 -5.92 -26.14
CA SER A 57 -2.10 -5.03 -25.59
C SER A 57 -1.10 -6.02 -25.09
N SER A 58 -0.06 -6.22 -25.90
CA SER A 58 0.96 -7.27 -25.82
C SER A 58 1.24 -7.34 -24.36
N PRO A 59 1.15 -8.53 -23.69
CA PRO A 59 1.24 -8.65 -22.24
C PRO A 59 2.21 -7.60 -21.87
N GLN A 60 1.72 -6.51 -21.20
CA GLN A 60 2.57 -5.34 -21.01
C GLN A 60 3.84 -5.97 -20.55
N ARG A 61 4.83 -6.08 -21.46
CA ARG A 61 6.17 -6.43 -21.06
C ARG A 61 6.30 -5.55 -19.87
N HIS A 62 6.26 -6.15 -18.67
CA HIS A 62 6.78 -5.50 -17.51
C HIS A 62 8.17 -5.14 -17.97
N THR A 63 8.29 -4.00 -18.66
CA THR A 63 9.55 -3.36 -18.78
C THR A 63 9.92 -3.24 -17.35
N THR A 64 10.82 -4.11 -16.92
CA THR A 64 11.38 -4.15 -15.59
C THR A 64 12.01 -2.78 -15.47
N ARG A 65 11.15 -1.82 -15.04
CA ARG A 65 11.64 -0.48 -14.76
C ARG A 65 12.68 -0.71 -13.69
N SER A 66 13.91 -0.37 -14.04
CA SER A 66 15.00 -0.42 -13.09
C SER A 66 14.51 0.28 -11.81
N PHE A 67 14.66 -0.40 -10.67
CA PHE A 67 14.33 0.21 -9.39
C PHE A 67 15.31 1.36 -9.15
N GLU A 68 14.78 2.54 -8.95
CA GLU A 68 15.55 3.74 -8.65
C GLU A 68 14.85 4.50 -7.52
N LEU A 69 15.60 4.79 -6.48
CA LEU A 69 15.08 5.57 -5.36
C LEU A 69 14.79 7.01 -5.79
N PRO A 70 13.66 7.60 -5.37
CA PRO A 70 13.42 9.03 -5.52
C PRO A 70 14.53 9.84 -4.86
N ALA A 71 14.89 10.96 -5.48
CA ALA A 71 15.90 11.86 -4.92
C ALA A 71 15.50 12.29 -3.50
N ALA A 72 16.45 12.21 -2.57
CA ALA A 72 16.23 12.64 -1.20
C ALA A 72 16.34 14.16 -1.10
N ASP A 73 15.47 14.77 -0.30
CA ASP A 73 15.59 16.17 0.09
C ASP A 73 16.78 16.34 1.06
N ARG A 74 17.23 17.58 1.26
CA ARG A 74 18.32 17.90 2.20
C ARG A 74 17.97 17.58 3.66
N ASN A 75 16.69 17.63 4.01
CA ASN A 75 16.19 17.29 5.34
C ASN A 75 14.86 16.51 5.22
N ALA A 76 14.40 15.97 6.33
CA ALA A 76 13.16 15.21 6.43
C ALA A 76 12.10 15.90 7.31
N GLU A 77 12.14 17.23 7.41
CA GLU A 77 11.32 17.99 8.37
C GLU A 77 9.83 17.77 8.18
N ALA A 78 9.31 17.85 6.95
CA ALA A 78 7.88 17.66 6.73
C ALA A 78 7.47 16.20 6.90
N ALA A 79 8.32 15.25 6.52
CA ALA A 79 8.07 13.83 6.74
C ALA A 79 8.04 13.49 8.23
N THR A 80 9.01 13.98 9.00
CA THR A 80 9.07 13.76 10.46
C THR A 80 7.93 14.45 11.18
N ALA A 81 7.60 15.70 10.84
CA ALA A 81 6.46 16.41 11.41
C ALA A 81 5.13 15.67 11.14
N TYR A 82 4.93 15.19 9.91
CA TYR A 82 3.76 14.38 9.56
C TYR A 82 3.67 13.10 10.39
N LEU A 83 4.77 12.36 10.54
CA LEU A 83 4.81 11.11 11.29
C LEU A 83 4.69 11.33 12.80
N MET A 84 5.27 12.40 13.34
CA MET A 84 5.06 12.82 14.74
C MET A 84 3.58 13.12 15.02
N HIS A 85 2.92 13.84 14.10
CA HIS A 85 1.49 14.11 14.22
C HIS A 85 0.65 12.82 14.21
N ARG A 86 1.15 11.75 13.60
CA ARG A 86 0.56 10.41 13.65
C ARG A 86 0.92 9.59 14.89
N GLY A 87 1.63 10.17 15.83
CA GLY A 87 1.99 9.55 17.11
C GLY A 87 3.30 8.74 17.09
N ILE A 88 4.10 8.82 16.02
CA ILE A 88 5.41 8.14 16.00
C ILE A 88 6.40 8.89 16.88
N SER A 89 7.09 8.17 17.78
CA SER A 89 8.05 8.77 18.69
C SER A 89 9.27 9.34 17.96
N GLN A 90 9.82 10.42 18.52
CA GLN A 90 11.03 11.05 17.98
C GLN A 90 12.24 10.10 17.94
N LYS A 91 12.32 9.15 18.89
CA LYS A 91 13.41 8.15 18.95
C LYS A 91 13.34 7.23 17.72
N VAL A 92 12.14 6.69 17.39
CA VAL A 92 11.93 5.85 16.20
C VAL A 92 12.22 6.65 14.92
N LEU A 93 11.77 7.89 14.84
CA LEU A 93 12.01 8.74 13.67
C LEU A 93 13.51 9.00 13.45
N ARG A 94 14.22 9.38 14.51
CA ARG A 94 15.68 9.60 14.43
C ARG A 94 16.42 8.35 13.98
N TYR A 95 16.03 7.19 14.51
CA TYR A 95 16.60 5.92 14.07
C TYR A 95 16.35 5.67 12.58
N CYS A 96 15.09 5.74 12.12
CA CYS A 96 14.73 5.45 10.75
C CYS A 96 15.37 6.43 9.74
N VAL A 97 15.46 7.71 10.09
CA VAL A 97 16.15 8.71 9.26
C VAL A 97 17.66 8.48 9.26
N GLY A 98 18.26 8.26 10.44
CA GLY A 98 19.71 8.04 10.58
C GLY A 98 20.21 6.78 9.90
N SER A 99 19.40 5.70 9.87
CA SER A 99 19.72 4.45 9.17
C SER A 99 19.39 4.50 7.68
N GLY A 100 18.82 5.60 7.19
CA GLY A 100 18.48 5.79 5.79
C GLY A 100 17.38 4.85 5.28
N ILE A 101 16.49 4.37 6.18
CA ILE A 101 15.30 3.62 5.80
C ILE A 101 14.07 4.50 5.69
N LEU A 102 14.16 5.74 6.15
CA LEU A 102 13.14 6.79 6.00
C LEU A 102 13.81 8.09 5.56
N TYR A 103 13.27 8.69 4.52
CA TYR A 103 13.67 10.04 4.12
C TYR A 103 12.49 10.78 3.46
N GLN A 104 12.70 12.06 3.17
CA GLN A 104 11.75 12.90 2.45
C GLN A 104 12.15 13.06 1.00
N THR A 105 11.16 13.08 0.11
CA THR A 105 11.31 13.49 -1.28
C THR A 105 10.25 14.52 -1.64
N THR A 106 10.63 15.50 -2.46
CA THR A 106 9.70 16.52 -2.99
C THR A 106 9.47 16.29 -4.47
N ARG A 107 8.21 16.26 -4.90
CA ARG A 107 7.81 16.21 -6.30
C ARG A 107 6.83 17.35 -6.58
N GLY A 108 7.31 18.37 -7.31
CA GLY A 108 6.54 19.61 -7.48
C GLY A 108 6.26 20.25 -6.11
N ASN A 109 5.01 20.47 -5.78
CA ASN A 109 4.60 21.05 -4.49
C ASN A 109 4.31 20.00 -3.38
N TYR A 110 4.50 18.72 -3.67
CA TYR A 110 4.14 17.63 -2.76
C TYR A 110 5.38 17.03 -2.10
N ARG A 111 5.34 16.94 -0.77
CA ARG A 111 6.35 16.28 0.04
C ARG A 111 5.86 14.90 0.43
N ASN A 112 6.74 13.90 0.30
CA ASN A 112 6.41 12.51 0.60
C ASN A 112 7.44 11.90 1.54
N CYS A 113 6.97 11.08 2.47
CA CYS A 113 7.80 10.11 3.16
C CYS A 113 8.18 9.00 2.18
N VAL A 114 9.43 8.57 2.17
CA VAL A 114 9.91 7.40 1.43
C VAL A 114 10.42 6.39 2.45
N PHE A 115 9.83 5.20 2.44
CA PHE A 115 10.17 4.08 3.31
C PHE A 115 10.92 3.05 2.47
N VAL A 116 12.15 2.72 2.83
CA VAL A 116 13.06 1.90 2.04
C VAL A 116 13.14 0.49 2.61
N GLY A 117 12.96 -0.50 1.76
CA GLY A 117 13.31 -1.90 2.02
C GLY A 117 14.68 -2.22 1.42
N LYS A 118 15.55 -2.84 2.22
CA LYS A 118 16.93 -3.19 1.86
C LYS A 118 17.09 -4.70 1.89
N ASP A 119 18.01 -5.20 1.08
CA ASP A 119 18.46 -6.61 1.17
C ASP A 119 19.45 -6.81 2.33
N GLU A 120 19.91 -8.05 2.49
CA GLU A 120 20.88 -8.45 3.53
C GLU A 120 22.22 -7.72 3.45
N ASN A 121 22.57 -7.16 2.29
CA ASN A 121 23.77 -6.37 2.07
C ASN A 121 23.55 -4.87 2.28
N GLY A 122 22.32 -4.48 2.73
CA GLY A 122 21.95 -3.09 2.94
C GLY A 122 21.62 -2.33 1.65
N VAL A 123 21.55 -3.01 0.50
CA VAL A 123 21.24 -2.39 -0.79
C VAL A 123 19.73 -2.16 -0.90
N PRO A 124 19.27 -0.95 -1.22
CA PRO A 124 17.86 -0.67 -1.44
C PRO A 124 17.28 -1.51 -2.60
N ARG A 125 16.18 -2.20 -2.35
CA ARG A 125 15.48 -3.05 -3.32
C ARG A 125 14.02 -2.70 -3.50
N SER A 126 13.45 -2.01 -2.54
CA SER A 126 12.08 -1.53 -2.61
C SER A 126 11.93 -0.17 -1.94
N ALA A 127 10.91 0.56 -2.30
CA ALA A 127 10.50 1.73 -1.55
C ALA A 127 8.99 1.97 -1.69
N PHE A 128 8.39 2.41 -0.60
CA PHE A 128 7.01 2.85 -0.53
C PHE A 128 6.95 4.34 -0.23
N GLN A 129 6.04 5.05 -0.88
CA GLN A 129 5.85 6.48 -0.68
C GLN A 129 4.50 6.79 -0.02
N ARG A 130 4.52 7.75 0.89
CA ARG A 130 3.32 8.32 1.51
C ARG A 130 3.40 9.83 1.49
N GLY A 131 2.37 10.48 0.91
CA GLY A 131 2.26 11.94 0.94
C GLY A 131 2.14 12.46 2.37
N CYS A 132 2.92 13.50 2.69
CA CYS A 132 2.78 14.23 3.96
C CYS A 132 1.46 15.03 3.97
N GLN A 133 0.88 15.25 2.80
CA GLN A 133 -0.40 15.94 2.59
C GLN A 133 -1.25 15.10 1.64
N GLY A 134 -2.56 15.09 1.86
CA GLY A 134 -3.51 14.36 1.02
C GLY A 134 -3.43 12.85 1.17
N SER A 135 -3.92 12.14 0.16
CA SER A 135 -4.12 10.68 0.20
C SER A 135 -3.08 9.88 -0.60
N PHE A 136 -2.07 10.53 -1.18
CA PHE A 136 -1.08 9.84 -2.03
C PHE A 136 -0.37 8.73 -1.27
N ARG A 137 -0.33 7.55 -1.90
CA ARG A 137 0.42 6.38 -1.45
C ARG A 137 0.74 5.48 -2.64
N GLY A 138 1.88 4.82 -2.63
CA GLY A 138 2.24 3.87 -3.69
C GLY A 138 3.68 3.38 -3.60
N ASP A 139 3.92 2.26 -4.25
CA ASP A 139 5.26 1.71 -4.40
C ASP A 139 6.05 2.53 -5.44
N VAL A 140 7.34 2.62 -5.25
CA VAL A 140 8.27 3.10 -6.28
C VAL A 140 8.36 2.05 -7.38
N ALA A 141 8.34 2.50 -8.63
CA ALA A 141 8.40 1.59 -9.78
C ALA A 141 9.66 0.73 -9.75
N GLY A 142 9.53 -0.56 -10.06
CA GLY A 142 10.63 -1.53 -10.00
C GLY A 142 10.93 -2.07 -8.60
N SER A 143 10.18 -1.68 -7.57
CA SER A 143 10.32 -2.23 -6.21
C SER A 143 10.14 -3.74 -6.19
N GLN A 144 11.05 -4.42 -5.51
CA GLN A 144 11.01 -5.87 -5.25
C GLN A 144 10.34 -6.11 -3.90
N LYS A 145 9.09 -6.57 -3.92
CA LYS A 145 8.21 -6.63 -2.73
C LYS A 145 8.64 -7.61 -1.64
N GLN A 146 9.53 -8.54 -1.94
CA GLN A 146 10.13 -9.43 -0.94
C GLN A 146 11.04 -8.69 0.05
N TYR A 147 11.52 -7.51 -0.30
CA TYR A 147 12.34 -6.67 0.59
C TYR A 147 11.46 -5.58 1.20
N GLY A 148 10.80 -5.90 2.31
CA GLY A 148 9.94 -4.98 3.04
C GLY A 148 10.71 -3.91 3.81
N PHE A 149 9.99 -2.90 4.28
CA PHE A 149 10.50 -1.95 5.27
C PHE A 149 10.75 -2.70 6.59
N LEU A 150 11.95 -2.63 7.11
CA LEU A 150 12.37 -3.35 8.32
C LEU A 150 12.95 -2.37 9.35
N ILE A 151 12.46 -2.44 10.58
CA ILE A 151 13.09 -1.87 11.76
C ILE A 151 13.71 -3.05 12.51
N PRO A 152 15.04 -3.18 12.58
CA PRO A 152 15.67 -4.28 13.28
C PRO A 152 15.43 -4.22 14.79
N ALA A 153 15.56 -5.36 15.46
CA ALA A 153 15.52 -5.42 16.90
C ALA A 153 16.71 -4.66 17.53
N GLU A 154 16.53 -4.13 18.72
CA GLU A 154 17.61 -3.51 19.50
C GLU A 154 18.61 -4.56 20.05
N SER A 155 18.20 -5.83 20.17
CA SER A 155 19.00 -6.93 20.68
C SER A 155 19.38 -7.92 19.56
N GLU A 156 20.61 -8.43 19.61
CA GLU A 156 21.07 -9.49 18.71
C GLU A 156 20.36 -10.83 18.96
N THR A 157 19.81 -11.02 20.17
CA THR A 157 19.03 -12.20 20.55
C THR A 157 17.54 -11.87 20.48
N CYS A 158 16.98 -11.83 19.28
CA CYS A 158 15.55 -11.64 19.08
C CYS A 158 14.92 -12.92 18.57
N ASP A 159 13.98 -13.49 19.32
CA ASP A 159 13.22 -14.70 19.01
C ASP A 159 11.81 -14.40 18.46
N ALA A 160 11.48 -13.14 18.29
CA ALA A 160 10.17 -12.69 17.83
C ALA A 160 10.27 -11.74 16.61
N VAL A 161 9.40 -11.93 15.64
CA VAL A 161 9.20 -11.03 14.49
C VAL A 161 7.79 -10.52 14.51
N GLU A 162 7.62 -9.20 14.42
CA GLU A 162 6.31 -8.58 14.26
C GLU A 162 6.11 -8.17 12.81
N ILE A 163 4.97 -8.53 12.24
CA ILE A 163 4.61 -8.25 10.86
C ILE A 163 3.47 -7.24 10.83
N TYR A 164 3.61 -6.21 10.02
CA TYR A 164 2.65 -5.12 9.85
C TYR A 164 2.28 -4.94 8.38
N GLU A 165 1.09 -4.42 8.13
CA GLU A 165 0.59 -4.17 6.78
C GLU A 165 1.31 -3.00 6.09
N ALA A 166 1.72 -1.99 6.87
CA ALA A 166 2.37 -0.79 6.31
C ALA A 166 3.55 -0.31 7.18
N PRO A 167 4.52 0.42 6.58
CA PRO A 167 5.68 0.97 7.30
C PRO A 167 5.32 1.84 8.50
N ILE A 168 4.24 2.63 8.39
CA ILE A 168 3.79 3.49 9.49
C ILE A 168 3.29 2.65 10.67
N ASP A 169 2.64 1.52 10.40
CA ASP A 169 2.16 0.63 11.45
C ASP A 169 3.34 -0.06 12.17
N ALA A 170 4.38 -0.46 11.43
CA ALA A 170 5.62 -0.95 12.02
C ALA A 170 6.29 0.09 12.92
N MET A 171 6.34 1.36 12.49
CA MET A 171 6.86 2.46 13.30
C MET A 171 5.98 2.74 14.53
N SER A 172 4.67 2.59 14.42
CA SER A 172 3.74 2.69 15.54
C SER A 172 3.99 1.58 16.56
N GLY A 173 4.14 0.34 16.11
CA GLY A 173 4.49 -0.80 16.96
C GLY A 173 5.82 -0.59 17.69
N ALA A 174 6.86 -0.13 16.99
CA ALA A 174 8.14 0.21 17.59
C ALA A 174 8.01 1.34 18.64
N THR A 175 7.17 2.35 18.39
CA THR A 175 6.90 3.44 19.33
C THR A 175 6.22 2.91 20.60
N LEU A 176 5.19 2.06 20.45
CA LEU A 176 4.47 1.49 21.58
C LEU A 176 5.36 0.58 22.45
N ARG A 177 6.30 -0.15 21.84
CA ARG A 177 7.28 -0.95 22.59
C ARG A 177 8.19 -0.09 23.44
N GLN A 178 8.66 1.05 22.91
CA GLN A 178 9.46 1.99 23.70
C GLN A 178 8.73 2.46 24.94
N TYR A 179 7.46 2.85 24.82
CA TYR A 179 6.66 3.27 25.98
C TYR A 179 6.49 2.17 27.02
N LYS A 180 6.43 0.90 26.60
CA LYS A 180 6.37 -0.22 27.54
C LYS A 180 7.70 -0.48 28.24
N HIS A 181 8.81 -0.26 27.56
CA HIS A 181 10.15 -0.51 28.10
C HIS A 181 10.64 0.65 28.98
N ASP A 182 10.27 1.88 28.64
CA ASP A 182 10.63 3.11 29.39
C ASP A 182 9.61 3.38 30.53
N SER A 183 8.56 2.56 30.67
CA SER A 183 7.57 2.67 31.74
C SER A 183 8.06 1.95 32.98
N PRO A 184 8.07 2.59 34.16
CA PRO A 184 8.50 2.00 35.41
C PRO A 184 7.49 1.02 36.03
N TRP A 185 6.57 0.45 35.25
CA TRP A 185 5.54 -0.51 35.68
C TRP A 185 5.79 -1.90 35.15
#